data_4d9c6c6002092072a52320a74e35f6af
#
_entry.id   4d9c6c6002092072a52320a74e35f6af
#
_cell.length_a   1.000
_cell.length_b   1.000
_cell.length_c   1.000
_cell.angle_alpha   90.00
_cell.angle_beta   90.00
_cell.angle_gamma   90.00
#
_symmetry.space_group_name_H-M   'P 1'
#
loop_
_entity.id
_entity.type
_entity.pdbx_description
1 polymer ?
#
loop_
_entity_poly.entity_id
_entity_poly.type
_entity_poly.pdbx_seq_one_letter_code
_entity_poly.pdbx_strand_id
1 'polypeptide(L)'
;METLFEVRGAGRRLSDDFALADVNIALQPGEIVGFVGANGAGKTTVIRVILGLLHLDSGNVRLFGQPFGATAPAEAQRRLRGRIGVVFDTCPFPAELKVKQAIACVAPAFARWDAQRFASLLDEFDIPPKAKVRDLSRGMGMKLQLAVALSHGADLLILDEATAGLDPIARDGVLDRLREFASDGQRGVLLSSHITSDLERVADRVVGIDAGRIAFNLPREQITDDAGVAHCTAEQAREAMRVLAEVGQAGAMLDVAEGETPENAQISGMSDLPASRSGEHADKQVGATAASPNDHRAGQPADPFATFGISTPRAIRRAYCTDVLVPNRFAFAQAFPEIACDRATIEDYLQFALNGECQLR
;
A
#
# COMPACT_ATOMS: atom_id res chain seq x y z
N MET A 1 -10.81 -16.82 -0.73
CA MET A 1 -9.39 -17.24 -0.72
C MET A 1 -8.73 -16.68 0.53
N GLU A 2 -7.74 -17.38 1.07
CA GLU A 2 -7.01 -16.94 2.27
C GLU A 2 -5.95 -15.90 1.89
N THR A 3 -5.89 -14.75 2.58
CA THR A 3 -4.90 -13.69 2.33
C THR A 3 -3.47 -14.19 2.60
N LEU A 4 -2.49 -13.73 1.82
CA LEU A 4 -1.08 -14.03 2.08
C LEU A 4 -0.57 -13.30 3.32
N PHE A 5 -0.95 -12.04 3.46
CA PHE A 5 -0.84 -11.32 4.74
C PHE A 5 -1.97 -10.33 4.92
N GLU A 6 -2.20 -9.97 6.17
CA GLU A 6 -3.20 -9.01 6.60
C GLU A 6 -2.71 -8.28 7.84
N VAL A 7 -2.71 -6.96 7.80
CA VAL A 7 -2.40 -6.05 8.91
C VAL A 7 -3.65 -5.23 9.18
N ARG A 8 -4.20 -5.29 10.38
CA ARG A 8 -5.42 -4.57 10.78
C ARG A 8 -5.16 -3.63 11.94
N GLY A 9 -5.50 -2.36 11.78
CA GLY A 9 -5.47 -1.36 12.82
C GLY A 9 -4.09 -1.17 13.45
N ALA A 10 -3.01 -1.40 12.67
CA ALA A 10 -1.67 -1.41 13.22
C ALA A 10 -1.26 -0.02 13.70
N GLY A 11 -0.98 0.05 15.01
CA GLY A 11 -0.43 1.23 15.67
C GLY A 11 0.89 0.89 16.35
N ARG A 12 1.90 1.76 16.18
CA ARG A 12 3.19 1.65 16.85
C ARG A 12 3.88 3.00 16.95
N ARG A 13 4.17 3.45 18.16
CA ARG A 13 5.01 4.63 18.39
C ARG A 13 6.48 4.24 18.30
N LEU A 14 7.24 4.92 17.45
CA LEU A 14 8.68 4.67 17.26
C LEU A 14 9.53 5.77 17.86
N SER A 15 9.06 7.03 17.79
CA SER A 15 9.69 8.19 18.40
C SER A 15 8.61 9.19 18.81
N ASP A 16 9.02 10.36 19.35
CA ASP A 16 8.09 11.44 19.65
C ASP A 16 7.46 12.02 18.38
N ASP A 17 8.18 11.97 17.27
CA ASP A 17 7.79 12.58 15.99
C ASP A 17 7.17 11.59 15.00
N PHE A 18 7.24 10.27 15.25
CA PHE A 18 6.76 9.28 14.30
C PHE A 18 6.06 8.08 14.94
N ALA A 19 4.87 7.79 14.44
CA ALA A 19 4.10 6.61 14.80
C ALA A 19 3.33 6.05 13.60
N LEU A 20 3.21 4.72 13.53
CA LEU A 20 2.16 4.09 12.73
C LEU A 20 0.81 4.27 13.41
N ALA A 21 -0.21 4.63 12.66
CA ALA A 21 -1.54 4.86 13.21
C ALA A 21 -2.63 4.30 12.29
N ASP A 22 -3.33 3.28 12.78
CA ASP A 22 -4.45 2.63 12.09
C ASP A 22 -4.09 2.13 10.69
N VAL A 23 -2.91 1.50 10.55
CA VAL A 23 -2.46 0.96 9.27
C VAL A 23 -3.22 -0.33 8.96
N ASN A 24 -3.90 -0.32 7.81
CA ASN A 24 -4.66 -1.45 7.28
C ASN A 24 -4.13 -1.78 5.88
N ILE A 25 -3.55 -2.95 5.70
CA ILE A 25 -3.03 -3.42 4.42
C ILE A 25 -3.09 -4.94 4.35
N ALA A 26 -3.51 -5.47 3.20
CA ALA A 26 -3.55 -6.90 2.94
C ALA A 26 -3.01 -7.20 1.54
N LEU A 27 -2.66 -8.46 1.29
CA LEU A 27 -2.24 -8.94 -0.01
C LEU A 27 -2.92 -10.28 -0.31
N GLN A 28 -3.53 -10.36 -1.47
CA GLN A 28 -4.23 -11.55 -1.94
C GLN A 28 -3.30 -12.46 -2.75
N PRO A 29 -3.59 -13.77 -2.83
CA PRO A 29 -2.93 -14.65 -3.79
C PRO A 29 -3.13 -14.16 -5.24
N GLY A 30 -2.07 -14.23 -6.03
CA GLY A 30 -2.05 -13.75 -7.42
C GLY A 30 -1.80 -12.25 -7.58
N GLU A 31 -1.67 -11.51 -6.48
CA GLU A 31 -1.59 -10.04 -6.48
C GLU A 31 -0.16 -9.53 -6.32
N ILE A 32 0.17 -8.46 -7.03
CA ILE A 32 1.36 -7.63 -6.80
C ILE A 32 0.90 -6.28 -6.27
N VAL A 33 1.18 -6.01 -4.98
CA VAL A 33 0.90 -4.72 -4.35
C VAL A 33 2.13 -3.84 -4.39
N GLY A 34 2.00 -2.68 -5.04
CA GLY A 34 2.96 -1.59 -4.98
C GLY A 34 2.76 -0.78 -3.71
N PHE A 35 3.82 -0.61 -2.91
CA PHE A 35 3.77 0.15 -1.66
C PHE A 35 4.62 1.41 -1.79
N VAL A 36 3.97 2.57 -1.89
CA VAL A 36 4.60 3.85 -2.22
C VAL A 36 4.43 4.87 -1.11
N GLY A 37 5.37 5.81 -1.01
CA GLY A 37 5.36 6.90 -0.03
C GLY A 37 6.72 7.57 0.06
N ALA A 38 6.78 8.75 0.62
CA ALA A 38 8.01 9.49 0.82
C ALA A 38 9.01 8.73 1.73
N ASN A 39 10.28 9.14 1.69
CA ASN A 39 11.27 8.63 2.64
C ASN A 39 10.84 9.00 4.07
N GLY A 40 10.86 8.00 4.97
CA GLY A 40 10.38 8.20 6.33
C GLY A 40 8.86 8.05 6.52
N ALA A 41 8.05 7.89 5.47
CA ALA A 41 6.59 7.74 5.58
C ALA A 41 6.13 6.49 6.35
N GLY A 42 7.03 5.47 6.51
CA GLY A 42 6.72 4.28 7.29
C GLY A 42 6.73 2.96 6.52
N LYS A 43 7.11 2.94 5.22
CA LYS A 43 7.14 1.72 4.39
C LYS A 43 7.91 0.58 5.04
N THR A 44 9.19 0.77 5.31
CA THR A 44 10.06 -0.22 5.97
C THR A 44 9.54 -0.61 7.36
N THR A 45 8.90 0.31 8.07
CA THR A 45 8.30 0.04 9.39
C THR A 45 7.13 -0.94 9.27
N VAL A 46 6.22 -0.74 8.31
CA VAL A 46 5.13 -1.68 8.03
C VAL A 46 5.66 -3.03 7.58
N ILE A 47 6.67 -3.07 6.72
CA ILE A 47 7.33 -4.32 6.31
C ILE A 47 7.90 -5.06 7.54
N ARG A 48 8.57 -4.37 8.45
CA ARG A 48 9.09 -4.98 9.70
C ARG A 48 7.97 -5.52 10.59
N VAL A 49 6.81 -4.86 10.63
CA VAL A 49 5.61 -5.35 11.32
C VAL A 49 5.12 -6.66 10.67
N ILE A 50 4.98 -6.70 9.34
CA ILE A 50 4.55 -7.91 8.62
C ILE A 50 5.51 -9.08 8.87
N LEU A 51 6.81 -8.82 8.91
CA LEU A 51 7.84 -9.82 9.18
C LEU A 51 7.94 -10.23 10.67
N GLY A 52 7.19 -9.56 11.58
CA GLY A 52 7.27 -9.77 13.03
C GLY A 52 8.61 -9.37 13.63
N LEU A 53 9.32 -8.45 12.98
CA LEU A 53 10.56 -7.83 13.47
C LEU A 53 10.30 -6.62 14.35
N LEU A 54 9.07 -6.12 14.31
CA LEU A 54 8.60 -5.00 15.12
C LEU A 54 7.25 -5.36 15.76
N HIS A 55 7.14 -5.20 17.08
CA HIS A 55 5.89 -5.42 17.81
C HIS A 55 4.96 -4.22 17.66
N LEU A 56 3.67 -4.49 17.62
CA LEU A 56 2.61 -3.49 17.60
C LEU A 56 2.21 -3.07 19.02
N ASP A 57 1.80 -1.82 19.19
CA ASP A 57 1.13 -1.32 20.40
C ASP A 57 -0.38 -1.58 20.30
N SER A 58 -0.96 -1.58 19.08
CA SER A 58 -2.36 -1.90 18.78
C SER A 58 -2.49 -2.58 17.42
N GLY A 59 -3.63 -3.24 17.20
CA GLY A 59 -3.88 -3.98 15.96
C GLY A 59 -3.31 -5.39 15.96
N ASN A 60 -3.36 -6.04 14.80
CA ASN A 60 -2.88 -7.42 14.65
C ASN A 60 -2.35 -7.68 13.24
N VAL A 61 -1.58 -8.77 13.14
CA VAL A 61 -1.07 -9.30 11.87
C VAL A 61 -1.51 -10.74 11.71
N ARG A 62 -1.91 -11.11 10.51
CA ARG A 62 -2.13 -12.50 10.10
C ARG A 62 -1.24 -12.80 8.90
N LEU A 63 -0.65 -13.98 8.88
CA LEU A 63 0.08 -14.51 7.74
C LEU A 63 -0.58 -15.81 7.31
N PHE A 64 -0.90 -15.91 6.03
CA PHE A 64 -1.57 -17.09 5.48
C PHE A 64 -2.77 -17.51 6.33
N GLY A 65 -3.63 -16.53 6.66
CA GLY A 65 -4.82 -16.69 7.51
C GLY A 65 -4.58 -16.97 9.00
N GLN A 66 -3.34 -17.21 9.43
CA GLN A 66 -3.00 -17.55 10.81
C GLN A 66 -2.54 -16.30 11.60
N PRO A 67 -2.92 -16.16 12.88
CA PRO A 67 -2.39 -15.11 13.74
C PRO A 67 -0.87 -15.14 13.79
N PHE A 68 -0.24 -13.95 13.68
CA PHE A 68 1.20 -13.79 13.69
C PHE A 68 1.62 -12.65 14.62
N GLY A 69 2.70 -12.81 15.36
CA GLY A 69 3.22 -11.80 16.29
C GLY A 69 3.52 -12.39 17.67
N ALA A 70 3.63 -11.54 18.70
CA ALA A 70 4.16 -11.87 20.02
C ALA A 70 3.40 -13.02 20.74
N THR A 71 2.13 -13.19 20.46
CA THR A 71 1.28 -14.23 21.12
C THR A 71 1.30 -15.57 20.39
N ALA A 72 1.81 -15.64 19.15
CA ALA A 72 1.85 -16.88 18.40
C ALA A 72 3.02 -17.77 18.87
N PRO A 73 2.85 -19.12 18.92
CA PRO A 73 3.91 -20.04 19.26
C PRO A 73 5.15 -19.89 18.34
N ALA A 74 6.34 -19.96 18.90
CA ALA A 74 7.60 -19.74 18.15
C ALA A 74 7.74 -20.67 16.94
N GLU A 75 7.32 -21.95 17.07
CA GLU A 75 7.35 -22.92 15.97
C GLU A 75 6.38 -22.53 14.84
N ALA A 76 5.17 -22.04 15.16
CA ALA A 76 4.24 -21.53 14.17
C ALA A 76 4.81 -20.30 13.45
N GLN A 77 5.40 -19.36 14.19
CA GLN A 77 6.05 -18.19 13.59
C GLN A 77 7.20 -18.59 12.66
N ARG A 78 8.06 -19.54 13.08
CA ARG A 78 9.17 -20.05 12.24
C ARG A 78 8.66 -20.65 10.95
N ARG A 79 7.61 -21.49 11.01
CA ARG A 79 6.96 -22.11 9.85
C ARG A 79 6.39 -21.06 8.89
N LEU A 80 5.70 -20.04 9.42
CA LEU A 80 5.12 -18.98 8.60
C LEU A 80 6.19 -18.12 7.93
N ARG A 81 7.26 -17.72 8.67
CA ARG A 81 8.39 -17.00 8.07
C ARG A 81 9.11 -17.79 6.99
N GLY A 82 9.19 -19.13 7.11
CA GLY A 82 9.77 -20.00 6.08
C GLY A 82 9.03 -19.98 4.74
N ARG A 83 7.83 -19.38 4.68
CA ARG A 83 7.03 -19.18 3.45
C ARG A 83 7.19 -17.79 2.84
N ILE A 84 7.98 -16.91 3.46
CA ILE A 84 8.20 -15.54 3.02
C ILE A 84 9.61 -15.41 2.47
N GLY A 85 9.75 -14.95 1.23
CA GLY A 85 11.00 -14.49 0.65
C GLY A 85 11.14 -12.99 0.86
N VAL A 86 12.29 -12.53 1.33
CA VAL A 86 12.53 -11.11 1.59
C VAL A 86 13.75 -10.65 0.84
N VAL A 87 13.64 -9.48 0.22
CA VAL A 87 14.76 -8.77 -0.41
C VAL A 87 14.82 -7.37 0.21
N PHE A 88 15.90 -7.09 0.93
CA PHE A 88 16.14 -5.78 1.54
C PHE A 88 17.03 -4.91 0.65
N ASP A 89 16.97 -3.61 0.84
CA ASP A 89 17.88 -2.65 0.21
C ASP A 89 19.37 -2.99 0.46
N THR A 90 19.69 -3.48 1.64
CA THR A 90 21.05 -3.90 2.01
C THR A 90 21.13 -5.42 2.10
N CYS A 91 22.15 -6.00 1.48
CA CYS A 91 22.39 -7.44 1.52
C CYS A 91 22.68 -7.92 2.96
N PRO A 92 21.85 -8.81 3.55
CA PRO A 92 21.97 -9.19 4.95
C PRO A 92 23.00 -10.29 5.21
N PHE A 93 23.63 -10.82 4.16
CA PHE A 93 24.57 -11.92 4.30
C PHE A 93 25.94 -11.45 4.81
N PRO A 94 26.66 -12.28 5.61
CA PRO A 94 27.96 -11.90 6.16
C PRO A 94 28.97 -11.55 5.07
N ALA A 95 29.50 -10.33 5.12
CA ALA A 95 30.37 -9.73 4.10
C ALA A 95 31.63 -10.54 3.80
N GLU A 96 32.20 -11.18 4.80
CA GLU A 96 33.50 -11.94 4.69
C GLU A 96 33.34 -13.35 4.10
N LEU A 97 32.12 -13.89 4.10
CA LEU A 97 31.87 -15.22 3.56
C LEU A 97 31.77 -15.18 2.03
N LYS A 98 32.19 -16.29 1.41
CA LYS A 98 31.88 -16.53 -0.01
C LYS A 98 30.37 -16.78 -0.15
N VAL A 99 29.77 -16.41 -1.30
CA VAL A 99 28.35 -16.62 -1.59
C VAL A 99 27.91 -18.04 -1.22
N LYS A 100 28.62 -19.07 -1.72
CA LYS A 100 28.29 -20.46 -1.40
C LYS A 100 28.34 -20.79 0.10
N GLN A 101 29.22 -20.15 0.86
CA GLN A 101 29.33 -20.36 2.31
C GLN A 101 28.22 -19.66 3.07
N ALA A 102 27.92 -18.40 2.70
CA ALA A 102 26.82 -17.65 3.29
C ALA A 102 25.49 -18.39 3.13
N ILE A 103 25.25 -18.94 1.92
CA ILE A 103 24.03 -19.67 1.65
C ILE A 103 23.98 -21.04 2.33
N ALA A 104 25.11 -21.74 2.45
CA ALA A 104 25.15 -22.97 3.21
C ALA A 104 24.78 -22.81 4.70
N CYS A 105 24.96 -21.61 5.26
CA CYS A 105 24.49 -21.28 6.60
C CYS A 105 22.99 -20.99 6.66
N VAL A 106 22.40 -20.49 5.58
CA VAL A 106 20.99 -20.03 5.55
C VAL A 106 20.05 -21.13 5.04
N ALA A 107 20.46 -21.91 4.03
CA ALA A 107 19.65 -22.93 3.39
C ALA A 107 18.99 -23.93 4.37
N PRO A 108 19.66 -24.42 5.44
CA PRO A 108 19.05 -25.33 6.40
C PRO A 108 17.86 -24.75 7.19
N ALA A 109 17.69 -23.43 7.20
CA ALA A 109 16.54 -22.79 7.85
C ALA A 109 15.23 -22.96 7.07
N PHE A 110 15.30 -23.35 5.80
CA PHE A 110 14.16 -23.46 4.91
C PHE A 110 13.84 -24.91 4.57
N ALA A 111 12.66 -25.37 4.96
CA ALA A 111 12.23 -26.76 4.75
C ALA A 111 12.06 -27.14 3.25
N ARG A 112 11.79 -26.16 2.38
CA ARG A 112 11.55 -26.35 0.94
C ARG A 112 12.71 -25.83 0.09
N TRP A 113 13.96 -25.85 0.63
CA TRP A 113 15.12 -25.37 -0.10
C TRP A 113 15.43 -26.21 -1.34
N ASP A 114 15.51 -25.55 -2.50
CA ASP A 114 15.90 -26.14 -3.79
C ASP A 114 17.30 -25.66 -4.18
N ALA A 115 18.30 -26.52 -3.95
CA ALA A 115 19.69 -26.23 -4.26
C ALA A 115 19.97 -26.15 -5.77
N GLN A 116 19.23 -26.89 -6.59
CA GLN A 116 19.39 -26.88 -8.04
C GLN A 116 18.83 -25.58 -8.60
N ARG A 117 17.64 -25.16 -8.16
CA ARG A 117 17.05 -23.86 -8.53
C ARG A 117 17.96 -22.71 -8.14
N PHE A 118 18.53 -22.75 -6.92
CA PHE A 118 19.48 -21.74 -6.47
C PHE A 118 20.73 -21.66 -7.35
N ALA A 119 21.34 -22.80 -7.72
CA ALA A 119 22.50 -22.82 -8.60
C ALA A 119 22.16 -22.23 -9.98
N SER A 120 21.01 -22.60 -10.54
CA SER A 120 20.53 -22.05 -11.84
C SER A 120 20.34 -20.53 -11.77
N LEU A 121 19.78 -20.00 -10.66
CA LEU A 121 19.60 -18.56 -10.49
C LEU A 121 20.92 -17.80 -10.31
N LEU A 122 21.94 -18.42 -9.67
CA LEU A 122 23.26 -17.80 -9.60
C LEU A 122 23.88 -17.64 -11.01
N ASP A 123 23.75 -18.67 -11.84
CA ASP A 123 24.25 -18.63 -13.22
C ASP A 123 23.47 -17.60 -14.06
N GLU A 124 22.14 -17.56 -13.95
CA GLU A 124 21.28 -16.60 -14.64
C GLU A 124 21.57 -15.14 -14.25
N PHE A 125 21.88 -14.91 -12.97
CA PHE A 125 22.13 -13.57 -12.45
C PHE A 125 23.62 -13.16 -12.50
N ASP A 126 24.47 -14.00 -13.10
CA ASP A 126 25.92 -13.79 -13.20
C ASP A 126 26.57 -13.58 -11.82
N ILE A 127 26.16 -14.35 -10.80
CA ILE A 127 26.71 -14.25 -9.44
C ILE A 127 27.77 -15.36 -9.22
N PRO A 128 29.05 -14.99 -9.09
CA PRO A 128 30.09 -15.98 -8.89
C PRO A 128 29.97 -16.65 -7.50
N PRO A 129 29.76 -17.97 -7.38
CA PRO A 129 29.61 -18.65 -6.08
C PRO A 129 30.83 -18.56 -5.15
N LYS A 130 31.98 -18.27 -5.75
CA LYS A 130 33.28 -18.16 -5.03
C LYS A 130 33.62 -16.72 -4.62
N ALA A 131 32.91 -15.72 -5.11
CA ALA A 131 33.08 -14.31 -4.73
C ALA A 131 32.68 -14.13 -3.26
N LYS A 132 33.35 -13.23 -2.53
CA LYS A 132 32.88 -12.78 -1.22
C LYS A 132 31.68 -11.90 -1.35
N VAL A 133 30.78 -11.94 -0.37
CA VAL A 133 29.57 -11.10 -0.37
C VAL A 133 29.90 -9.62 -0.46
N ARG A 134 30.96 -9.16 0.22
CA ARG A 134 31.41 -7.76 0.16
C ARG A 134 31.89 -7.30 -1.22
N ASP A 135 32.31 -8.24 -2.08
CA ASP A 135 32.82 -7.93 -3.41
C ASP A 135 31.70 -7.84 -4.47
N LEU A 136 30.46 -8.13 -4.07
CA LEU A 136 29.29 -8.00 -4.92
C LEU A 136 28.88 -6.52 -5.02
N SER A 137 28.52 -6.08 -6.24
CA SER A 137 27.83 -4.80 -6.39
C SER A 137 26.49 -4.81 -5.65
N ARG A 138 25.90 -3.64 -5.39
CA ARG A 138 24.57 -3.52 -4.77
C ARG A 138 23.53 -4.35 -5.54
N GLY A 139 23.55 -4.25 -6.88
CA GLY A 139 22.64 -5.00 -7.74
C GLY A 139 22.87 -6.53 -7.66
N MET A 140 24.11 -6.98 -7.61
CA MET A 140 24.40 -8.41 -7.42
C MET A 140 23.98 -8.90 -6.03
N GLY A 141 24.15 -8.09 -4.98
CA GLY A 141 23.67 -8.39 -3.64
C GLY A 141 22.16 -8.53 -3.56
N MET A 142 21.42 -7.69 -4.30
CA MET A 142 19.96 -7.78 -4.42
C MET A 142 19.54 -9.04 -5.20
N LYS A 143 20.16 -9.30 -6.36
CA LYS A 143 19.92 -10.53 -7.15
C LYS A 143 20.22 -11.79 -6.33
N LEU A 144 21.24 -11.79 -5.48
CA LEU A 144 21.54 -12.90 -4.56
C LEU A 144 20.40 -13.13 -3.56
N GLN A 145 19.88 -12.08 -2.96
CA GLN A 145 18.73 -12.19 -2.05
C GLN A 145 17.50 -12.73 -2.79
N LEU A 146 17.24 -12.24 -4.00
CA LEU A 146 16.13 -12.73 -4.85
C LEU A 146 16.32 -14.22 -5.21
N ALA A 147 17.56 -14.64 -5.55
CA ALA A 147 17.85 -16.05 -5.81
C ALA A 147 17.54 -16.92 -4.59
N VAL A 148 17.89 -16.47 -3.39
CA VAL A 148 17.52 -17.15 -2.14
C VAL A 148 16.00 -17.21 -1.97
N ALA A 149 15.32 -16.09 -2.11
CA ALA A 149 13.87 -16.00 -1.93
C ALA A 149 13.09 -16.89 -2.92
N LEU A 150 13.55 -17.02 -4.17
CA LEU A 150 12.95 -17.88 -5.18
C LEU A 150 13.30 -19.36 -5.03
N SER A 151 14.32 -19.69 -4.24
CA SER A 151 14.82 -21.09 -4.10
C SER A 151 14.32 -21.81 -2.85
N HIS A 152 13.65 -21.15 -1.92
CA HIS A 152 13.14 -21.83 -0.72
C HIS A 152 11.64 -22.08 -0.74
N GLY A 153 10.99 -21.93 -1.91
CA GLY A 153 9.57 -22.19 -2.08
C GLY A 153 8.69 -21.17 -1.33
N ALA A 154 9.06 -19.88 -1.40
CA ALA A 154 8.26 -18.80 -0.86
C ALA A 154 6.87 -18.74 -1.52
N ASP A 155 5.84 -18.42 -0.74
CA ASP A 155 4.49 -18.15 -1.23
C ASP A 155 4.22 -16.62 -1.26
N LEU A 156 5.00 -15.84 -0.51
CA LEU A 156 4.96 -14.39 -0.45
C LEU A 156 6.38 -13.83 -0.64
N LEU A 157 6.53 -12.88 -1.58
CA LEU A 157 7.74 -12.07 -1.69
C LEU A 157 7.50 -10.68 -1.12
N ILE A 158 8.44 -10.19 -0.32
CA ILE A 158 8.46 -8.81 0.19
C ILE A 158 9.77 -8.17 -0.23
N LEU A 159 9.67 -7.11 -1.02
CA LEU A 159 10.83 -6.37 -1.53
C LEU A 159 10.81 -4.94 -0.96
N ASP A 160 11.85 -4.58 -0.21
CA ASP A 160 11.99 -3.23 0.35
C ASP A 160 13.06 -2.45 -0.41
N GLU A 161 12.63 -1.52 -1.28
CA GLU A 161 13.49 -0.68 -2.14
C GLU A 161 14.47 -1.49 -3.02
N ALA A 162 14.09 -2.71 -3.38
CA ALA A 162 14.99 -3.68 -3.97
C ALA A 162 15.40 -3.39 -5.43
N THR A 163 14.65 -2.54 -6.16
CA THR A 163 14.97 -2.15 -7.55
C THR A 163 15.90 -0.93 -7.63
N ALA A 164 16.06 -0.21 -6.53
CA ALA A 164 16.90 0.98 -6.47
C ALA A 164 18.39 0.65 -6.69
N GLY A 165 19.00 1.35 -7.65
CA GLY A 165 20.42 1.16 -7.98
C GLY A 165 20.75 -0.01 -8.92
N LEU A 166 19.73 -0.64 -9.50
CA LEU A 166 19.89 -1.51 -10.67
C LEU A 166 19.97 -0.68 -11.94
N ASP A 167 20.77 -1.16 -12.89
CA ASP A 167 20.67 -0.67 -14.27
C ASP A 167 19.30 -1.02 -14.87
N PRO A 168 18.85 -0.31 -15.94
CA PRO A 168 17.50 -0.52 -16.49
C PRO A 168 17.23 -1.96 -16.95
N ILE A 169 18.20 -2.64 -17.55
CA ILE A 169 18.04 -4.01 -18.06
C ILE A 169 17.88 -5.00 -16.91
N ALA A 170 18.75 -4.90 -15.91
CA ALA A 170 18.66 -5.74 -14.70
C ALA A 170 17.35 -5.51 -13.92
N ARG A 171 16.89 -4.24 -13.86
CA ARG A 171 15.62 -3.88 -13.26
C ARG A 171 14.44 -4.53 -13.95
N ASP A 172 14.39 -4.41 -15.28
CA ASP A 172 13.36 -5.02 -16.12
C ASP A 172 13.30 -6.53 -15.91
N GLY A 173 14.44 -7.21 -15.90
CA GLY A 173 14.51 -8.64 -15.65
C GLY A 173 13.98 -9.04 -14.25
N VAL A 174 14.24 -8.22 -13.23
CA VAL A 174 13.68 -8.45 -11.88
C VAL A 174 12.17 -8.27 -11.89
N LEU A 175 11.65 -7.20 -12.47
CA LEU A 175 10.21 -6.94 -12.54
C LEU A 175 9.45 -8.06 -13.28
N ASP A 176 10.02 -8.58 -14.38
CA ASP A 176 9.43 -9.71 -15.10
C ASP A 176 9.41 -10.98 -14.24
N ARG A 177 10.45 -11.23 -13.41
CA ARG A 177 10.47 -12.34 -12.46
C ARG A 177 9.42 -12.20 -11.36
N LEU A 178 9.11 -10.99 -10.90
CA LEU A 178 8.03 -10.76 -9.94
C LEU A 178 6.66 -11.08 -10.53
N ARG A 179 6.42 -10.70 -11.80
CA ARG A 179 5.20 -11.06 -12.51
C ARG A 179 5.07 -12.58 -12.70
N GLU A 180 6.15 -13.24 -13.15
CA GLU A 180 6.19 -14.69 -13.28
C GLU A 180 5.90 -15.37 -11.93
N PHE A 181 6.45 -14.84 -10.83
CA PHE A 181 6.23 -15.38 -9.50
C PHE A 181 4.76 -15.34 -9.07
N ALA A 182 4.03 -14.27 -9.34
CA ALA A 182 2.62 -14.11 -8.98
C ALA A 182 1.66 -14.77 -9.97
N SER A 183 2.12 -15.15 -11.18
CA SER A 183 1.27 -15.56 -12.31
C SER A 183 0.49 -16.86 -12.08
N ASP A 184 0.88 -17.69 -11.11
CA ASP A 184 0.16 -18.94 -10.78
C ASP A 184 -1.13 -18.71 -9.98
N GLY A 185 -1.41 -17.49 -9.58
CA GLY A 185 -2.59 -17.11 -8.82
C GLY A 185 -2.59 -17.58 -7.36
N GLN A 186 -1.47 -18.14 -6.86
CA GLN A 186 -1.32 -18.64 -5.50
C GLN A 186 -0.31 -17.84 -4.68
N ARG A 187 0.69 -17.29 -5.33
CA ARG A 187 1.76 -16.51 -4.73
C ARG A 187 1.50 -15.03 -4.94
N GLY A 188 2.15 -14.16 -4.14
CA GLY A 188 1.98 -12.72 -4.30
C GLY A 188 3.21 -11.95 -3.88
N VAL A 189 3.22 -10.66 -4.22
CA VAL A 189 4.37 -9.77 -4.03
C VAL A 189 3.95 -8.46 -3.37
N LEU A 190 4.66 -8.07 -2.33
CA LEU A 190 4.66 -6.69 -1.82
C LEU A 190 5.96 -6.00 -2.28
N LEU A 191 5.83 -5.03 -3.17
CA LEU A 191 6.95 -4.27 -3.71
C LEU A 191 6.93 -2.83 -3.17
N SER A 192 7.81 -2.53 -2.20
CA SER A 192 8.07 -1.16 -1.78
C SER A 192 9.07 -0.52 -2.73
N SER A 193 8.71 0.62 -3.30
CA SER A 193 9.59 1.37 -4.19
C SER A 193 9.29 2.87 -4.12
N HIS A 194 10.34 3.69 -4.26
CA HIS A 194 10.22 5.11 -4.56
C HIS A 194 10.28 5.40 -6.07
N ILE A 195 10.55 4.36 -6.89
CA ILE A 195 10.55 4.44 -8.36
C ILE A 195 9.15 4.04 -8.82
N THR A 196 8.30 5.03 -9.03
CA THR A 196 6.88 4.83 -9.34
C THR A 196 6.67 4.12 -10.68
N SER A 197 7.56 4.32 -11.66
CA SER A 197 7.52 3.62 -12.95
C SER A 197 7.65 2.09 -12.82
N ASP A 198 8.35 1.57 -11.80
CA ASP A 198 8.42 0.14 -11.54
C ASP A 198 7.04 -0.40 -11.11
N LEU A 199 6.34 0.37 -10.28
CA LEU A 199 5.00 0.03 -9.81
C LEU A 199 3.97 0.12 -10.93
N GLU A 200 4.05 1.17 -11.78
CA GLU A 200 3.19 1.30 -12.96
C GLU A 200 3.32 0.10 -13.91
N ARG A 201 4.50 -0.48 -13.97
CA ARG A 201 4.79 -1.63 -14.83
C ARG A 201 4.23 -2.94 -14.27
N VAL A 202 4.32 -3.21 -12.96
CA VAL A 202 4.08 -4.55 -12.41
C VAL A 202 2.96 -4.65 -11.40
N ALA A 203 2.58 -3.56 -10.71
CA ALA A 203 1.59 -3.62 -9.66
C ALA A 203 0.17 -3.77 -10.21
N ASP A 204 -0.64 -4.57 -9.54
CA ASP A 204 -2.09 -4.67 -9.76
C ASP A 204 -2.82 -3.59 -8.95
N ARG A 205 -2.33 -3.34 -7.74
CA ARG A 205 -2.86 -2.35 -6.81
C ARG A 205 -1.74 -1.54 -6.17
N VAL A 206 -2.01 -0.28 -5.88
CA VAL A 206 -1.06 0.65 -5.26
C VAL A 206 -1.60 1.12 -3.93
N VAL A 207 -0.78 1.00 -2.90
CA VAL A 207 -1.06 1.48 -1.55
C VAL A 207 -0.09 2.60 -1.23
N GLY A 208 -0.61 3.79 -0.99
CA GLY A 208 0.17 4.97 -0.59
C GLY A 208 0.19 5.13 0.92
N ILE A 209 1.37 5.37 1.49
CA ILE A 209 1.52 5.67 2.93
C ILE A 209 2.14 7.04 3.11
N ASP A 210 1.61 7.78 4.07
CA ASP A 210 2.14 9.08 4.51
C ASP A 210 2.08 9.20 6.03
N ALA A 211 3.14 9.72 6.62
CA ALA A 211 3.25 9.99 8.06
C ALA A 211 2.69 8.84 8.94
N GLY A 212 2.96 7.59 8.55
CA GLY A 212 2.53 6.39 9.27
C GLY A 212 1.06 6.00 9.09
N ARG A 213 0.34 6.55 8.09
CA ARG A 213 -1.06 6.24 7.77
C ARG A 213 -1.20 5.86 6.30
N ILE A 214 -2.16 5.00 5.99
CA ILE A 214 -2.50 4.73 4.59
C ILE A 214 -3.27 5.94 4.05
N ALA A 215 -2.71 6.55 2.99
CA ALA A 215 -3.26 7.71 2.32
C ALA A 215 -4.26 7.32 1.21
N PHE A 216 -3.98 6.23 0.50
CA PHE A 216 -4.86 5.66 -0.53
C PHE A 216 -4.54 4.19 -0.76
N ASN A 217 -5.50 3.47 -1.32
CA ASN A 217 -5.42 2.06 -1.68
C ASN A 217 -6.27 1.83 -2.93
N LEU A 218 -5.66 1.78 -4.12
CA LEU A 218 -6.35 1.77 -5.40
C LEU A 218 -5.78 0.74 -6.36
N PRO A 219 -6.60 0.14 -7.24
CA PRO A 219 -6.12 -0.52 -8.44
C PRO A 219 -5.21 0.43 -9.24
N ARG A 220 -4.11 -0.08 -9.75
CA ARG A 220 -3.17 0.71 -10.57
C ARG A 220 -3.89 1.42 -11.72
N GLU A 221 -4.79 0.72 -12.40
CA GLU A 221 -5.55 1.24 -13.54
C GLU A 221 -6.36 2.48 -13.21
N GLN A 222 -6.98 2.56 -12.02
CA GLN A 222 -7.69 3.75 -11.58
C GLN A 222 -6.79 4.98 -11.45
N ILE A 223 -5.50 4.76 -11.11
CA ILE A 223 -4.52 5.84 -11.05
C ILE A 223 -4.02 6.19 -12.43
N THR A 224 -3.59 5.16 -13.20
CA THR A 224 -2.85 5.40 -14.44
C THR A 224 -3.74 5.53 -15.67
N ASP A 225 -4.92 4.95 -15.70
CA ASP A 225 -5.77 4.94 -16.89
C ASP A 225 -6.99 5.85 -16.74
N ASP A 226 -7.58 5.92 -15.55
CA ASP A 226 -8.79 6.72 -15.29
C ASP A 226 -8.45 8.13 -14.81
N ALA A 227 -7.54 8.28 -13.85
CA ALA A 227 -7.23 9.59 -13.30
C ALA A 227 -6.40 10.44 -14.27
N GLY A 228 -6.48 11.77 -14.08
CA GLY A 228 -5.74 12.74 -14.87
C GLY A 228 -5.26 13.92 -14.05
N VAL A 229 -4.36 14.70 -14.64
CA VAL A 229 -3.89 15.98 -14.14
C VAL A 229 -4.34 17.07 -15.10
N ALA A 230 -5.27 17.91 -14.64
CA ALA A 230 -5.81 19.03 -15.41
C ALA A 230 -4.97 20.30 -15.17
N HIS A 231 -4.49 20.92 -16.24
CA HIS A 231 -3.64 22.12 -16.19
C HIS A 231 -4.50 23.38 -16.33
N CYS A 232 -4.81 24.00 -15.22
CA CYS A 232 -5.81 25.05 -15.11
C CYS A 232 -5.18 26.43 -14.87
N THR A 233 -5.87 27.50 -15.31
CA THR A 233 -5.70 28.81 -14.69
C THR A 233 -6.24 28.78 -13.25
N ALA A 234 -5.94 29.79 -12.45
CA ALA A 234 -6.44 29.85 -11.06
C ALA A 234 -7.97 29.91 -10.98
N GLU A 235 -8.65 30.49 -11.96
CA GLU A 235 -10.11 30.56 -12.05
C GLU A 235 -10.70 29.20 -12.46
N GLN A 236 -10.17 28.59 -13.52
CA GLN A 236 -10.55 27.25 -13.97
C GLN A 236 -10.36 26.20 -12.88
N ALA A 237 -9.27 26.28 -12.12
CA ALA A 237 -8.99 25.33 -11.01
C ALA A 237 -10.03 25.44 -9.90
N ARG A 238 -10.45 26.68 -9.54
CA ARG A 238 -11.53 26.87 -8.55
C ARG A 238 -12.85 26.27 -9.00
N GLU A 239 -13.22 26.49 -10.27
CA GLU A 239 -14.44 25.92 -10.83
C GLU A 239 -14.38 24.40 -10.95
N ALA A 240 -13.27 23.85 -11.46
CA ALA A 240 -13.06 22.41 -11.53
C ALA A 240 -13.16 21.74 -10.16
N MET A 241 -12.50 22.28 -9.14
CA MET A 241 -12.56 21.76 -7.78
C MET A 241 -13.98 21.84 -7.18
N ARG A 242 -14.74 22.88 -7.48
CA ARG A 242 -16.14 23.02 -7.04
C ARG A 242 -17.00 21.90 -7.65
N VAL A 243 -16.92 21.70 -8.95
CA VAL A 243 -17.68 20.66 -9.66
C VAL A 243 -17.30 19.26 -9.17
N LEU A 244 -15.99 18.98 -9.02
CA LEU A 244 -15.52 17.70 -8.51
C LEU A 244 -15.99 17.42 -7.08
N ALA A 245 -16.06 18.44 -6.22
CA ALA A 245 -16.58 18.31 -4.87
C ALA A 245 -18.08 17.97 -4.85
N GLU A 246 -18.87 18.59 -5.72
CA GLU A 246 -20.31 18.33 -5.86
C GLU A 246 -20.57 16.90 -6.35
N VAL A 247 -19.82 16.43 -7.36
CA VAL A 247 -19.91 15.07 -7.90
C VAL A 247 -19.48 14.03 -6.86
N GLY A 248 -18.38 14.29 -6.12
CA GLY A 248 -17.91 13.40 -5.05
C GLY A 248 -18.94 13.25 -3.91
N GLN A 249 -19.63 14.33 -3.54
CA GLN A 249 -20.71 14.28 -2.54
C GLN A 249 -21.94 13.51 -3.05
N ALA A 250 -22.29 13.67 -4.31
CA ALA A 250 -23.41 12.95 -4.92
C ALA A 250 -23.12 11.44 -5.03
N GLY A 251 -21.89 11.05 -5.41
CA GLY A 251 -21.46 9.64 -5.44
C GLY A 251 -21.49 8.99 -4.07
N ALA A 252 -20.99 9.66 -3.05
CA ALA A 252 -21.01 9.16 -1.67
C ALA A 252 -22.45 8.98 -1.12
N MET A 253 -23.42 9.79 -1.56
CA MET A 253 -24.82 9.62 -1.20
C MET A 253 -25.49 8.42 -1.89
N LEU A 254 -25.05 8.06 -3.12
CA LEU A 254 -25.58 6.91 -3.84
C LEU A 254 -25.04 5.59 -3.27
N ASP A 255 -23.76 5.52 -2.90
CA ASP A 255 -23.16 4.35 -2.25
C ASP A 255 -23.78 4.04 -0.88
N VAL A 256 -24.24 5.05 -0.13
CA VAL A 256 -24.98 4.87 1.13
C VAL A 256 -26.40 4.35 0.89
N ALA A 257 -27.04 4.69 -0.24
CA ALA A 257 -28.40 4.26 -0.57
C ALA A 257 -28.46 2.83 -1.13
N GLU A 258 -27.39 2.31 -1.75
CA GLU A 258 -27.32 0.93 -2.24
C GLU A 258 -26.93 -0.09 -1.17
N GLY A 259 -26.49 0.33 0.02
CA GLY A 259 -26.17 -0.50 1.18
C GLY A 259 -27.35 -1.01 1.99
N GLU A 260 -28.57 -0.50 1.76
CA GLU A 260 -29.80 -0.98 2.40
C GLU A 260 -30.65 -1.80 1.41
N THR A 261 -30.43 -3.11 1.36
CA THR A 261 -31.38 -4.05 0.76
C THR A 261 -32.55 -4.24 1.72
N PRO A 262 -33.79 -3.97 1.29
CA PRO A 262 -34.96 -4.22 2.10
C PRO A 262 -35.38 -5.69 1.96
N GLU A 263 -34.93 -6.56 2.81
CA GLU A 263 -35.57 -7.85 3.05
C GLU A 263 -36.23 -7.87 4.43
N ASN A 264 -37.59 -7.98 4.39
CA ASN A 264 -38.56 -8.18 5.46
C ASN A 264 -39.36 -6.98 5.95
N ALA A 265 -40.25 -6.51 5.08
CA ALA A 265 -41.49 -5.88 5.52
C ALA A 265 -42.59 -6.95 5.60
N GLN A 266 -42.76 -7.62 6.72
CA GLN A 266 -44.00 -8.30 7.05
C GLN A 266 -44.91 -7.36 7.84
N ILE A 267 -46.05 -7.09 7.23
CA ILE A 267 -47.17 -6.31 7.73
C ILE A 267 -47.83 -7.04 8.90
N SER A 268 -48.00 -6.36 10.05
CA SER A 268 -49.04 -6.71 11.00
C SER A 268 -49.40 -5.53 11.90
N GLY A 269 -50.58 -4.95 11.69
CA GLY A 269 -51.61 -4.55 12.64
C GLY A 269 -51.35 -3.45 13.66
N MET A 270 -51.92 -2.25 13.35
CA MET A 270 -52.73 -1.35 14.18
C MET A 270 -52.73 -1.56 15.71
N SER A 271 -52.37 -0.56 16.51
CA SER A 271 -53.28 0.24 17.34
C SER A 271 -52.54 1.03 18.42
N ASP A 272 -53.04 2.29 18.61
CA ASP A 272 -53.08 3.08 19.86
C ASP A 272 -51.87 3.92 20.32
N LEU A 273 -52.02 5.22 20.03
CA LEU A 273 -51.55 6.35 20.86
C LEU A 273 -52.37 6.40 22.18
N PRO A 274 -51.98 7.06 23.30
CA PRO A 274 -51.49 8.44 23.34
C PRO A 274 -50.50 8.89 24.48
N ALA A 275 -49.99 10.10 24.29
CA ALA A 275 -49.86 11.22 25.23
C ALA A 275 -48.68 11.28 26.27
N SER A 276 -47.86 12.30 26.06
CA SER A 276 -47.43 13.42 26.95
C SER A 276 -46.66 13.14 28.26
N ARG A 277 -45.52 13.80 28.39
CA ARG A 277 -45.09 14.84 29.38
C ARG A 277 -43.55 14.92 29.45
N SER A 278 -42.99 16.04 29.05
CA SER A 278 -42.47 17.20 29.83
C SER A 278 -41.47 16.92 30.97
N GLY A 279 -40.34 17.63 30.92
CA GLY A 279 -39.47 17.98 32.07
C GLY A 279 -37.98 17.83 31.72
N GLU A 280 -37.31 18.85 31.36
CA GLU A 280 -36.53 19.89 32.08
C GLU A 280 -35.15 19.44 32.60
N HIS A 281 -34.15 20.21 32.10
CA HIS A 281 -32.90 20.69 32.72
C HIS A 281 -31.77 19.72 33.14
N ALA A 282 -30.60 19.88 32.56
CA ALA A 282 -29.48 20.59 33.22
C ALA A 282 -28.22 20.65 32.37
N ASP A 283 -27.72 21.85 32.24
CA ASP A 283 -26.36 22.29 31.90
C ASP A 283 -25.24 21.42 32.45
N LYS A 284 -24.21 21.20 31.66
CA LYS A 284 -22.81 21.50 32.03
C LYS A 284 -21.87 21.52 30.85
N GLN A 285 -21.33 22.69 30.64
CA GLN A 285 -20.08 22.96 29.92
C GLN A 285 -18.98 21.99 30.37
N VAL A 286 -18.07 21.61 29.42
CA VAL A 286 -16.63 21.74 29.55
C VAL A 286 -15.92 21.34 28.26
N GLY A 287 -15.05 22.22 27.76
CA GLY A 287 -13.78 21.86 27.14
C GLY A 287 -13.77 21.67 25.64
N ALA A 288 -13.70 22.76 24.89
CA ALA A 288 -13.18 22.76 23.55
C ALA A 288 -11.68 22.45 23.58
N THR A 289 -11.31 21.23 23.26
CA THR A 289 -9.94 20.92 22.83
C THR A 289 -9.86 21.12 21.33
N ALA A 290 -8.94 21.99 20.91
CA ALA A 290 -8.66 22.32 19.52
C ALA A 290 -8.39 21.03 18.72
N ALA A 291 -9.23 20.77 17.74
CA ALA A 291 -9.01 19.71 16.75
C ALA A 291 -7.79 20.10 15.89
N SER A 292 -6.83 19.22 15.85
CA SER A 292 -5.68 19.27 14.94
C SER A 292 -6.21 19.21 13.49
N PRO A 293 -5.68 20.00 12.54
CA PRO A 293 -6.26 20.12 11.19
C PRO A 293 -5.99 18.94 10.25
N ASN A 294 -5.69 17.75 10.75
CA ASN A 294 -5.41 16.54 9.97
C ASN A 294 -6.31 15.36 10.37
N ASP A 295 -7.63 15.59 10.46
CA ASP A 295 -8.56 14.48 10.68
C ASP A 295 -8.93 13.82 9.32
N HIS A 296 -8.08 12.92 8.85
CA HIS A 296 -8.29 12.11 7.64
C HIS A 296 -9.31 10.96 7.84
N ARG A 297 -10.11 10.98 8.91
CA ARG A 297 -11.09 9.91 9.21
C ARG A 297 -12.38 9.97 8.41
N ALA A 298 -12.66 11.06 7.70
CA ALA A 298 -13.83 11.16 6.85
C ALA A 298 -13.54 10.47 5.51
N GLY A 299 -13.99 9.22 5.35
CA GLY A 299 -13.97 8.50 4.07
C GLY A 299 -13.28 7.14 4.07
N GLN A 300 -12.81 6.61 5.21
CA GLN A 300 -12.36 5.21 5.23
C GLN A 300 -13.58 4.26 5.16
N PRO A 301 -13.57 3.27 4.24
CA PRO A 301 -14.65 2.31 4.11
C PRO A 301 -14.81 1.44 5.36
N ALA A 302 -16.01 0.88 5.56
CA ALA A 302 -16.30 -0.05 6.66
C ALA A 302 -15.42 -1.32 6.60
N ASP A 303 -15.03 -1.76 5.41
CA ASP A 303 -13.99 -2.77 5.20
C ASP A 303 -12.61 -2.08 5.21
N PRO A 304 -11.73 -2.39 6.18
CA PRO A 304 -10.42 -1.75 6.30
C PRO A 304 -9.47 -2.04 5.11
N PHE A 305 -9.82 -3.00 4.26
CA PHE A 305 -9.03 -3.36 3.07
C PHE A 305 -9.68 -2.94 1.76
N ALA A 306 -10.88 -2.33 1.80
CA ALA A 306 -11.52 -1.83 0.61
C ALA A 306 -10.64 -0.78 -0.08
N THR A 307 -10.81 -0.67 -1.39
CA THR A 307 -10.12 0.35 -2.18
C THR A 307 -10.67 1.72 -1.85
N PHE A 308 -9.80 2.68 -1.61
CA PHE A 308 -10.18 4.08 -1.42
C PHE A 308 -9.11 5.00 -2.01
N GLY A 309 -9.56 6.08 -2.60
CA GLY A 309 -8.71 7.11 -3.19
C GLY A 309 -8.77 8.43 -2.39
N ILE A 310 -8.33 9.49 -3.04
CA ILE A 310 -8.42 10.84 -2.50
C ILE A 310 -9.89 11.27 -2.59
N SER A 311 -10.56 11.37 -1.45
CA SER A 311 -12.01 11.65 -1.35
C SER A 311 -12.38 13.12 -1.61
N THR A 312 -11.41 14.03 -1.44
CA THR A 312 -11.61 15.47 -1.68
C THR A 312 -10.80 15.94 -2.87
N PRO A 313 -11.31 16.85 -3.71
CA PRO A 313 -10.53 17.43 -4.81
C PRO A 313 -9.22 18.00 -4.29
N ARG A 314 -8.14 17.80 -5.02
CA ARG A 314 -6.80 18.27 -4.68
C ARG A 314 -6.23 19.08 -5.82
N ALA A 315 -5.58 20.19 -5.48
CA ALA A 315 -4.86 21.02 -6.42
C ALA A 315 -3.45 21.35 -5.94
N ILE A 316 -2.54 21.53 -6.88
CA ILE A 316 -1.16 21.96 -6.62
C ILE A 316 -0.88 23.19 -7.45
N ARG A 317 -0.50 24.31 -6.81
CA ARG A 317 -0.10 25.53 -7.51
C ARG A 317 1.30 25.37 -8.09
N ARG A 318 1.44 25.64 -9.37
CA ARG A 318 2.72 25.74 -10.06
C ARG A 318 3.07 27.19 -10.40
N ALA A 319 4.24 27.40 -10.96
CA ALA A 319 4.69 28.77 -11.30
C ALA A 319 3.78 29.47 -12.31
N TYR A 320 3.15 28.73 -13.24
CA TYR A 320 2.36 29.28 -14.36
C TYR A 320 0.94 28.73 -14.48
N CYS A 321 0.62 27.67 -13.74
CA CYS A 321 -0.71 27.02 -13.76
C CYS A 321 -1.04 26.49 -12.37
N THR A 322 -2.26 25.98 -12.25
CA THR A 322 -2.69 25.17 -11.09
C THR A 322 -3.09 23.81 -11.60
N ASP A 323 -2.39 22.78 -11.18
CA ASP A 323 -2.71 21.41 -11.51
C ASP A 323 -3.83 20.91 -10.59
N VAL A 324 -4.84 20.24 -11.14
CA VAL A 324 -5.94 19.64 -10.41
C VAL A 324 -5.96 18.15 -10.69
N LEU A 325 -5.95 17.32 -9.64
CA LEU A 325 -6.15 15.88 -9.79
C LEU A 325 -7.63 15.60 -10.06
N VAL A 326 -7.90 14.90 -11.16
CA VAL A 326 -9.24 14.50 -11.56
C VAL A 326 -9.36 12.97 -11.52
N PRO A 327 -10.43 12.42 -10.91
CA PRO A 327 -10.56 10.96 -10.75
C PRO A 327 -10.91 10.24 -12.07
N ASN A 328 -11.53 10.97 -13.02
CA ASN A 328 -11.86 10.45 -14.36
C ASN A 328 -11.58 11.52 -15.42
N ARG A 329 -10.43 11.36 -16.10
CA ARG A 329 -9.96 12.31 -17.13
C ARG A 329 -10.87 12.41 -18.34
N PHE A 330 -11.60 11.33 -18.69
CA PHE A 330 -12.49 11.32 -19.84
C PHE A 330 -13.76 12.11 -19.56
N ALA A 331 -14.36 11.88 -18.39
CA ALA A 331 -15.52 12.67 -17.96
C ALA A 331 -15.17 14.15 -17.77
N PHE A 332 -13.98 14.42 -17.23
CA PHE A 332 -13.48 15.78 -17.06
C PHE A 332 -13.29 16.50 -18.41
N ALA A 333 -12.67 15.84 -19.39
CA ALA A 333 -12.47 16.42 -20.73
C ALA A 333 -13.79 16.70 -21.46
N GLN A 334 -14.87 15.97 -21.17
CA GLN A 334 -16.19 16.27 -21.68
C GLN A 334 -16.81 17.50 -21.02
N ALA A 335 -16.60 17.66 -19.70
CA ALA A 335 -17.16 18.80 -18.94
C ALA A 335 -16.36 20.10 -19.16
N PHE A 336 -15.04 20.00 -19.40
CA PHE A 336 -14.12 21.11 -19.56
C PHE A 336 -13.22 20.93 -20.80
N PRO A 337 -13.79 21.01 -22.01
CA PRO A 337 -13.05 20.70 -23.25
C PRO A 337 -11.90 21.68 -23.56
N GLU A 338 -11.90 22.86 -22.93
CA GLU A 338 -10.85 23.88 -23.07
C GLU A 338 -9.67 23.68 -22.12
N ILE A 339 -9.76 22.72 -21.16
CA ILE A 339 -8.70 22.47 -20.18
C ILE A 339 -7.93 21.23 -20.60
N ALA A 340 -6.62 21.37 -20.79
CA ALA A 340 -5.74 20.23 -21.05
C ALA A 340 -5.67 19.34 -19.82
N CYS A 341 -5.89 18.04 -20.03
CA CYS A 341 -5.89 17.03 -18.99
C CYS A 341 -5.04 15.85 -19.42
N ASP A 342 -3.88 15.70 -18.78
CA ASP A 342 -2.95 14.61 -19.04
C ASP A 342 -3.28 13.38 -18.17
N ARG A 343 -2.81 12.21 -18.60
CA ARG A 343 -2.87 10.98 -17.81
C ARG A 343 -2.07 11.15 -16.52
N ALA A 344 -2.65 10.77 -15.38
CA ALA A 344 -1.93 10.78 -14.12
C ALA A 344 -0.95 9.60 -14.01
N THR A 345 0.20 9.83 -13.40
CA THR A 345 1.14 8.81 -12.97
C THR A 345 0.92 8.46 -11.49
N ILE A 346 1.51 7.36 -11.03
CA ILE A 346 1.52 7.04 -9.58
C ILE A 346 2.23 8.15 -8.80
N GLU A 347 3.26 8.77 -9.39
CA GLU A 347 3.98 9.88 -8.77
C GLU A 347 3.10 11.11 -8.62
N ASP A 348 2.38 11.50 -9.68
CA ASP A 348 1.41 12.60 -9.62
C ASP A 348 0.36 12.34 -8.52
N TYR A 349 -0.26 11.16 -8.54
CA TYR A 349 -1.27 10.80 -7.55
C TYR A 349 -0.73 10.89 -6.12
N LEU A 350 0.48 10.39 -5.88
CA LEU A 350 1.15 10.50 -4.59
C LEU A 350 1.40 11.97 -4.20
N GLN A 351 1.90 12.80 -5.13
CA GLN A 351 2.13 14.22 -4.88
C GLN A 351 0.84 14.95 -4.47
N PHE A 352 -0.27 14.68 -5.16
CA PHE A 352 -1.57 15.25 -4.79
C PHE A 352 -2.08 14.73 -3.44
N ALA A 353 -1.86 13.46 -3.13
CA ALA A 353 -2.23 12.89 -1.84
C ALA A 353 -1.49 13.56 -0.68
N LEU A 354 -0.19 13.87 -0.86
CA LEU A 354 0.68 14.42 0.18
C LEU A 354 0.60 15.95 0.27
N ASN A 355 0.60 16.65 -0.87
CA ASN A 355 0.84 18.09 -0.94
C ASN A 355 -0.33 18.88 -1.55
N GLY A 356 -1.38 18.21 -2.02
CA GLY A 356 -2.50 18.88 -2.68
C GLY A 356 -3.34 19.71 -1.70
N GLU A 357 -3.66 20.95 -2.09
CA GLU A 357 -4.57 21.83 -1.37
C GLU A 357 -6.03 21.41 -1.64
N CYS A 358 -6.85 21.33 -0.60
CA CYS A 358 -8.30 21.03 -0.72
C CYS A 358 -9.14 22.28 -1.05
N GLN A 359 -8.60 23.48 -0.82
CA GLN A 359 -9.25 24.76 -1.09
C GLN A 359 -8.22 25.73 -1.65
N LEU A 360 -8.50 26.29 -2.81
CA LEU A 360 -7.72 27.39 -3.40
C LEU A 360 -8.22 28.72 -2.82
N ARG A 361 -7.41 29.35 -1.98
CA ARG A 361 -7.66 30.69 -1.46
C ARG A 361 -7.38 31.77 -2.51
#